data_99a59dcc457fbbc97699caed13439471
#
_entry.id   99a59dcc457fbbc97699caed13439471
#
_cell.length_a   1.000
_cell.length_b   1.000
_cell.length_c   1.000
_cell.angle_alpha   90.00
_cell.angle_beta   90.00
_cell.angle_gamma   90.00
#
_symmetry.space_group_name_H-M   'P 1'
#
loop_
_entity.id
_entity.type
_entity.pdbx_description
1 polymer ?
#
loop_
_entity_poly.entity_id
_entity_poly.type
_entity_poly.pdbx_seq_one_letter_code
_entity_poly.pdbx_strand_id
1 'polypeptide(L)'
;MMAKKQLASKQIDMLLELLKNRFEKNIHRHKEIDWTNVRAKLIESPDKLWTLQEMENTGGEPDVIAYDQQKDEYLFIDCSVESPKGRRSLCYDREALGSRKDHPPKNSAIDLVQEIGAELLTEEQYHQLQQLGEFDLKTSSWLATPEEIRKLGGALFADRRYGRVFIYHNGAQSYYAARGFRCCLRV
;
A
#
# COMPACT_ATOMS: atom_id res chain seq x y z
N MET A 1 -19.65 -18.41 5.24
CA MET A 1 -19.75 -17.00 5.70
C MET A 1 -18.35 -16.52 6.02
N MET A 2 -17.84 -15.53 5.31
CA MET A 2 -16.58 -14.89 5.71
C MET A 2 -16.82 -14.17 7.03
N ALA A 3 -15.94 -14.39 8.00
CA ALA A 3 -15.99 -13.69 9.29
C ALA A 3 -15.96 -12.17 9.02
N LYS A 4 -16.82 -11.42 9.71
CA LYS A 4 -16.88 -9.97 9.58
C LYS A 4 -15.53 -9.40 10.02
N LYS A 5 -14.78 -8.80 9.11
CA LYS A 5 -13.48 -8.15 9.38
C LYS A 5 -13.73 -6.88 10.22
N GLN A 6 -13.77 -7.01 11.54
CA GLN A 6 -14.03 -5.92 12.47
C GLN A 6 -13.03 -5.93 13.63
N LEU A 7 -12.59 -4.74 14.02
CA LEU A 7 -11.74 -4.52 15.18
C LEU A 7 -12.58 -4.41 16.45
N ALA A 8 -12.02 -4.84 17.59
CA ALA A 8 -12.61 -4.53 18.91
C ALA A 8 -12.42 -3.04 19.24
N SER A 9 -13.29 -2.46 20.08
CA SER A 9 -13.25 -1.03 20.42
C SER A 9 -11.85 -0.56 20.87
N LYS A 10 -11.18 -1.33 21.73
CA LYS A 10 -9.82 -1.01 22.18
C LYS A 10 -8.80 -0.98 21.03
N GLN A 11 -8.93 -1.86 20.04
CA GLN A 11 -8.05 -1.85 18.85
C GLN A 11 -8.31 -0.63 17.99
N ILE A 12 -9.58 -0.22 17.84
CA ILE A 12 -9.96 0.99 17.12
C ILE A 12 -9.32 2.21 17.78
N ASP A 13 -9.46 2.37 19.11
CA ASP A 13 -8.89 3.49 19.84
C ASP A 13 -7.37 3.56 19.67
N MET A 14 -6.68 2.44 19.80
CA MET A 14 -5.23 2.36 19.62
C MET A 14 -4.80 2.69 18.19
N LEU A 15 -5.52 2.20 17.19
CA LEU A 15 -5.23 2.49 15.77
C LEU A 15 -5.44 3.98 15.48
N LEU A 16 -6.55 4.57 15.92
CA LEU A 16 -6.85 5.99 15.71
C LEU A 16 -5.80 6.89 16.37
N GLU A 17 -5.34 6.54 17.57
CA GLU A 17 -4.25 7.25 18.24
C GLU A 17 -2.93 7.14 17.47
N LEU A 18 -2.58 5.94 16.98
CA LEU A 18 -1.40 5.72 16.16
C LEU A 18 -1.42 6.55 14.86
N LEU A 19 -2.54 6.52 14.14
CA LEU A 19 -2.73 7.29 12.91
C LEU A 19 -2.67 8.79 13.18
N LYS A 20 -3.30 9.28 14.28
CA LYS A 20 -3.24 10.67 14.69
C LYS A 20 -1.80 11.12 14.96
N ASN A 21 -1.06 10.36 15.74
CA ASN A 21 0.33 10.67 16.07
C ASN A 21 1.20 10.74 14.81
N ARG A 22 0.97 9.85 13.81
CA ARG A 22 1.65 9.89 12.52
C ARG A 22 1.27 11.12 11.72
N PHE A 23 -0.03 11.44 11.66
CA PHE A 23 -0.56 12.63 11.01
C PHE A 23 0.10 13.91 11.56
N GLU A 24 0.09 14.09 12.87
CA GLU A 24 0.67 15.28 13.55
C GLU A 24 2.20 15.38 13.34
N LYS A 25 2.89 14.24 13.33
CA LYS A 25 4.34 14.19 13.09
C LYS A 25 4.72 14.54 11.65
N ASN A 26 3.85 14.28 10.69
CA ASN A 26 4.13 14.43 9.26
C ASN A 26 3.22 15.45 8.57
N ILE A 27 2.92 16.55 9.24
CA ILE A 27 1.98 17.59 8.78
C ILE A 27 2.25 18.10 7.35
N HIS A 28 3.49 17.97 6.87
CA HIS A 28 3.88 18.35 5.52
C HIS A 28 3.23 17.49 4.42
N ARG A 29 2.72 16.29 4.77
CA ARG A 29 2.08 15.36 3.82
C ARG A 29 0.64 15.73 3.50
N HIS A 30 -0.03 16.53 4.35
CA HIS A 30 -1.47 16.78 4.30
C HIS A 30 -1.85 18.19 4.73
N LYS A 31 -1.27 19.19 4.09
CA LYS A 31 -1.34 20.62 4.51
C LYS A 31 -2.74 21.20 4.69
N GLU A 32 -3.75 20.68 4.00
CA GLU A 32 -5.13 21.21 4.02
C GLU A 32 -6.15 20.21 4.58
N ILE A 33 -5.66 19.14 5.20
CA ILE A 33 -6.51 18.10 5.78
C ILE A 33 -6.60 18.30 7.28
N ASP A 34 -7.84 18.26 7.83
CA ASP A 34 -8.09 18.29 9.26
C ASP A 34 -8.29 16.87 9.80
N TRP A 35 -7.53 16.52 10.84
CA TRP A 35 -7.61 15.20 11.48
C TRP A 35 -9.01 14.89 12.03
N THR A 36 -9.75 15.88 12.51
CA THR A 36 -11.09 15.68 13.07
C THR A 36 -12.02 15.08 12.02
N ASN A 37 -11.96 15.59 10.79
CA ASN A 37 -12.75 15.10 9.67
C ASN A 37 -12.32 13.71 9.21
N VAL A 38 -11.00 13.47 9.13
CA VAL A 38 -10.44 12.13 8.82
C VAL A 38 -10.92 11.11 9.85
N ARG A 39 -10.81 11.42 11.14
CA ARG A 39 -11.25 10.56 12.23
C ARG A 39 -12.74 10.23 12.15
N ALA A 40 -13.59 11.25 11.90
CA ALA A 40 -15.03 11.05 11.77
C ALA A 40 -15.35 10.03 10.66
N LYS A 41 -14.76 10.22 9.48
CA LYS A 41 -14.92 9.33 8.33
C LYS A 41 -14.46 7.90 8.62
N LEU A 42 -13.33 7.74 9.31
CA LEU A 42 -12.81 6.44 9.73
C LEU A 42 -13.75 5.69 10.68
N ILE A 43 -14.35 6.40 11.65
CA ILE A 43 -15.29 5.80 12.62
C ILE A 43 -16.55 5.27 11.92
N GLU A 44 -17.01 5.93 10.87
CA GLU A 44 -18.16 5.53 10.06
C GLU A 44 -17.85 4.35 9.13
N SER A 45 -16.56 3.97 8.98
CA SER A 45 -16.09 2.96 8.03
C SER A 45 -15.30 1.81 8.73
N PRO A 46 -15.96 0.93 9.50
CA PRO A 46 -15.28 -0.11 10.29
C PRO A 46 -14.45 -1.11 9.47
N ASP A 47 -14.86 -1.39 8.24
CA ASP A 47 -14.14 -2.22 7.28
C ASP A 47 -12.81 -1.56 6.84
N LYS A 48 -12.81 -0.23 6.68
CA LYS A 48 -11.61 0.54 6.34
C LYS A 48 -10.63 0.61 7.51
N LEU A 49 -11.14 0.74 8.73
CA LEU A 49 -10.31 0.63 9.95
C LEU A 49 -9.61 -0.74 10.02
N TRP A 50 -10.33 -1.83 9.71
CA TRP A 50 -9.71 -3.15 9.65
C TRP A 50 -8.59 -3.21 8.61
N THR A 51 -8.81 -2.67 7.41
CA THR A 51 -7.79 -2.62 6.35
C THR A 51 -6.57 -1.80 6.78
N LEU A 52 -6.76 -0.63 7.39
CA LEU A 52 -5.65 0.17 7.93
C LEU A 52 -4.86 -0.60 9.01
N GLN A 53 -5.53 -1.36 9.86
CA GLN A 53 -4.87 -2.23 10.84
C GLN A 53 -4.02 -3.30 10.16
N GLU A 54 -4.50 -3.91 9.06
CA GLU A 54 -3.71 -4.89 8.31
C GLU A 54 -2.52 -4.24 7.56
N MET A 55 -2.69 -3.01 7.09
CA MET A 55 -1.58 -2.22 6.55
C MET A 55 -0.50 -1.97 7.63
N GLU A 56 -0.89 -1.63 8.86
CA GLU A 56 0.03 -1.51 10.01
C GLU A 56 0.69 -2.84 10.36
N ASN A 57 -0.07 -3.91 10.49
CA ASN A 57 0.42 -5.24 10.87
C ASN A 57 1.51 -5.75 9.93
N THR A 58 1.45 -5.34 8.67
CA THR A 58 2.44 -5.70 7.65
C THR A 58 3.58 -4.68 7.48
N GLY A 59 3.57 -3.59 8.26
CA GLY A 59 4.64 -2.59 8.32
C GLY A 59 4.53 -1.48 7.28
N GLY A 60 3.31 -1.17 6.83
CA GLY A 60 3.06 -0.12 5.82
C GLY A 60 3.18 1.30 6.32
N GLU A 61 2.85 1.53 7.58
CA GLU A 61 2.78 2.86 8.17
C GLU A 61 1.87 3.82 7.36
N PRO A 62 0.56 3.44 7.14
CA PRO A 62 -0.33 4.25 6.32
C PRO A 62 -0.56 5.64 6.89
N ASP A 63 -0.55 6.64 6.00
CA ASP A 63 -0.85 8.03 6.32
C ASP A 63 -1.80 8.61 5.27
N VAL A 64 -2.66 9.56 5.67
CA VAL A 64 -3.53 10.25 4.73
C VAL A 64 -2.72 11.30 3.97
N ILE A 65 -2.82 11.30 2.63
CA ILE A 65 -2.01 12.18 1.78
C ILE A 65 -2.84 13.09 0.88
N ALA A 66 -4.12 12.79 0.69
CA ALA A 66 -4.99 13.57 -0.17
C ALA A 66 -6.46 13.45 0.26
N TYR A 67 -7.26 14.41 -0.16
CA TYR A 67 -8.72 14.42 -0.05
C TYR A 67 -9.33 14.74 -1.41
N ASP A 68 -10.18 13.84 -1.91
CA ASP A 68 -10.96 14.03 -3.13
C ASP A 68 -12.32 14.65 -2.76
N GLN A 69 -12.45 15.96 -2.97
CA GLN A 69 -13.69 16.70 -2.66
C GLN A 69 -14.90 16.24 -3.47
N GLN A 70 -14.70 15.73 -4.70
CA GLN A 70 -15.81 15.30 -5.55
C GLN A 70 -16.41 13.98 -5.08
N LYS A 71 -15.59 13.11 -4.54
CA LYS A 71 -15.98 11.78 -4.04
C LYS A 71 -16.19 11.74 -2.53
N ASP A 72 -15.80 12.80 -1.83
CA ASP A 72 -15.73 12.85 -0.37
C ASP A 72 -14.90 11.68 0.20
N GLU A 73 -13.70 11.45 -0.36
CA GLU A 73 -12.82 10.34 0.01
C GLU A 73 -11.43 10.83 0.42
N TYR A 74 -10.90 10.28 1.50
CA TYR A 74 -9.51 10.42 1.90
C TYR A 74 -8.67 9.31 1.29
N LEU A 75 -7.49 9.64 0.75
CA LEU A 75 -6.53 8.67 0.25
C LEU A 75 -5.44 8.42 1.30
N PHE A 76 -5.39 7.20 1.80
CA PHE A 76 -4.29 6.68 2.61
C PHE A 76 -3.30 5.91 1.73
N ILE A 77 -2.00 6.11 1.97
CA ILE A 77 -0.92 5.36 1.31
C ILE A 77 0.08 4.88 2.37
N ASP A 78 0.68 3.72 2.14
CA ASP A 78 1.82 3.26 2.96
C ASP A 78 3.00 4.21 2.85
N CYS A 79 3.38 4.81 3.98
CA CYS A 79 4.45 5.78 4.10
C CYS A 79 5.68 5.27 4.85
N SER A 80 5.84 3.95 5.03
CA SER A 80 7.09 3.36 5.52
C SER A 80 8.25 3.70 4.56
N VAL A 81 9.44 3.96 5.10
CA VAL A 81 10.61 4.41 4.32
C VAL A 81 10.95 3.43 3.19
N GLU A 82 10.90 2.14 3.48
CA GLU A 82 11.14 1.06 2.53
C GLU A 82 9.87 0.24 2.31
N SER A 83 9.77 -0.45 1.18
CA SER A 83 8.66 -1.38 0.93
C SER A 83 8.43 -2.27 2.15
N PRO A 84 7.18 -2.42 2.65
CA PRO A 84 6.90 -3.10 3.92
C PRO A 84 7.53 -4.47 4.03
N LYS A 85 8.22 -4.73 5.14
CA LYS A 85 9.00 -5.96 5.32
C LYS A 85 8.14 -7.23 5.24
N GLY A 86 6.92 -7.17 5.76
CA GLY A 86 5.95 -8.28 5.72
C GLY A 86 5.40 -8.59 4.32
N ARG A 87 5.71 -7.77 3.31
CA ARG A 87 5.17 -7.86 1.94
C ARG A 87 6.24 -8.07 0.87
N ARG A 88 7.46 -8.46 1.25
CA ARG A 88 8.57 -8.68 0.31
C ARG A 88 8.67 -10.13 -0.14
N SER A 89 9.50 -10.37 -1.16
CA SER A 89 9.76 -11.69 -1.72
C SER A 89 8.52 -12.34 -2.35
N LEU A 90 7.70 -11.56 -3.05
CA LEU A 90 6.48 -11.99 -3.71
C LEU A 90 6.60 -11.79 -5.22
N CYS A 91 6.09 -12.75 -6.01
CA CYS A 91 5.78 -12.52 -7.43
C CYS A 91 4.53 -11.65 -7.56
N TYR A 92 4.18 -11.26 -8.78
CA TYR A 92 3.13 -10.26 -8.97
C TYR A 92 1.73 -10.78 -8.60
N ASP A 93 1.27 -11.86 -9.20
CA ASP A 93 -0.09 -12.37 -9.04
C ASP A 93 -0.17 -13.91 -8.99
N ARG A 94 -1.38 -14.43 -8.82
CA ARG A 94 -1.65 -15.87 -8.71
C ARG A 94 -1.26 -16.67 -9.95
N GLU A 95 -1.46 -16.11 -11.15
CA GLU A 95 -1.06 -16.75 -12.39
C GLU A 95 0.47 -16.90 -12.48
N ALA A 96 1.17 -15.80 -12.17
CA ALA A 96 2.62 -15.78 -12.12
C ALA A 96 3.18 -16.74 -11.06
N LEU A 97 2.52 -16.83 -9.90
CA LEU A 97 2.87 -17.79 -8.84
C LEU A 97 2.70 -19.24 -9.34
N GLY A 98 1.57 -19.56 -9.98
CA GLY A 98 1.29 -20.89 -10.51
C GLY A 98 2.19 -21.32 -11.68
N SER A 99 2.75 -20.36 -12.42
CA SER A 99 3.68 -20.63 -13.53
C SER A 99 5.08 -21.07 -13.08
N ARG A 100 5.42 -20.88 -11.80
CA ARG A 100 6.75 -21.21 -11.27
C ARG A 100 6.87 -22.69 -10.96
N LYS A 101 7.87 -23.34 -11.56
CA LYS A 101 8.21 -24.75 -11.30
C LYS A 101 9.09 -24.92 -10.05
N ASP A 102 10.02 -23.96 -9.86
CA ASP A 102 11.03 -24.03 -8.80
C ASP A 102 10.93 -22.85 -7.86
N HIS A 103 11.12 -23.11 -6.57
CA HIS A 103 11.18 -22.11 -5.50
C HIS A 103 10.04 -21.07 -5.55
N PRO A 104 8.75 -21.50 -5.55
CA PRO A 104 7.64 -20.54 -5.54
C PRO A 104 7.64 -19.76 -4.24
N PRO A 105 7.38 -18.43 -4.28
CA PRO A 105 7.17 -17.66 -3.07
C PRO A 105 5.89 -18.12 -2.37
N LYS A 106 5.72 -17.74 -1.09
CA LYS A 106 4.56 -18.17 -0.28
C LYS A 106 3.22 -17.60 -0.77
N ASN A 107 3.25 -16.41 -1.39
CA ASN A 107 2.07 -15.71 -1.86
C ASN A 107 2.44 -14.81 -3.05
N SER A 108 1.48 -14.11 -3.61
CA SER A 108 1.68 -13.07 -4.62
C SER A 108 1.31 -11.69 -4.08
N ALA A 109 1.77 -10.64 -4.74
CA ALA A 109 1.46 -9.27 -4.32
C ALA A 109 -0.05 -8.98 -4.45
N ILE A 110 -0.68 -9.38 -5.56
CA ILE A 110 -2.13 -9.19 -5.77
C ILE A 110 -2.96 -9.96 -4.75
N ASP A 111 -2.62 -11.22 -4.45
CA ASP A 111 -3.37 -11.98 -3.45
C ASP A 111 -3.27 -11.34 -2.06
N LEU A 112 -2.05 -10.95 -1.67
CA LEU A 112 -1.83 -10.38 -0.35
C LEU A 112 -2.49 -9.00 -0.20
N VAL A 113 -2.47 -8.14 -1.23
CA VAL A 113 -3.16 -6.85 -1.16
C VAL A 113 -4.68 -7.02 -1.05
N GLN A 114 -5.25 -8.05 -1.72
CA GLN A 114 -6.66 -8.40 -1.58
C GLN A 114 -7.00 -8.94 -0.19
N GLU A 115 -6.12 -9.76 0.40
CA GLU A 115 -6.26 -10.24 1.79
C GLU A 115 -6.27 -9.06 2.79
N ILE A 116 -5.43 -8.06 2.57
CA ILE A 116 -5.38 -6.80 3.35
C ILE A 116 -6.66 -5.98 3.12
N GLY A 117 -7.30 -6.09 1.97
CA GLY A 117 -8.47 -5.31 1.60
C GLY A 117 -8.14 -3.93 1.03
N ALA A 118 -6.94 -3.76 0.47
CA ALA A 118 -6.41 -2.53 -0.11
C ALA A 118 -6.13 -2.70 -1.61
N GLU A 119 -5.52 -1.70 -2.22
CA GLU A 119 -5.13 -1.69 -3.63
C GLU A 119 -3.61 -1.45 -3.76
N LEU A 120 -2.99 -1.94 -4.84
CA LEU A 120 -1.63 -1.54 -5.21
C LEU A 120 -1.61 -0.08 -5.67
N LEU A 121 -0.50 0.61 -5.42
CA LEU A 121 -0.31 1.95 -5.97
C LEU A 121 -0.25 1.90 -7.50
N THR A 122 -0.91 2.85 -8.15
CA THR A 122 -0.65 3.18 -9.55
C THR A 122 0.69 3.90 -9.70
N GLU A 123 1.18 4.03 -10.93
CA GLU A 123 2.38 4.83 -11.22
C GLU A 123 2.23 6.28 -10.73
N GLU A 124 1.06 6.88 -10.96
CA GLU A 124 0.75 8.24 -10.53
C GLU A 124 0.77 8.37 -9.00
N GLN A 125 0.13 7.45 -8.28
CA GLN A 125 0.12 7.44 -6.81
C GLN A 125 1.53 7.23 -6.23
N TYR A 126 2.36 6.41 -6.89
CA TYR A 126 3.75 6.25 -6.48
C TYR A 126 4.56 7.53 -6.66
N HIS A 127 4.36 8.24 -7.78
CA HIS A 127 4.96 9.57 -7.97
C HIS A 127 4.49 10.60 -6.94
N GLN A 128 3.19 10.61 -6.60
CA GLN A 128 2.65 11.48 -5.53
C GLN A 128 3.34 11.19 -4.19
N LEU A 129 3.44 9.91 -3.80
CA LEU A 129 4.14 9.51 -2.60
C LEU A 129 5.58 10.03 -2.58
N GLN A 130 6.30 9.90 -3.68
CA GLN A 130 7.71 10.31 -3.80
C GLN A 130 7.94 11.83 -3.75
N GLN A 131 6.88 12.64 -3.90
CA GLN A 131 6.92 14.10 -3.66
C GLN A 131 6.87 14.44 -2.16
N LEU A 132 6.37 13.54 -1.33
CA LEU A 132 6.23 13.72 0.11
C LEU A 132 7.47 13.30 0.92
N GLY A 133 8.43 12.66 0.27
CA GLY A 133 9.65 12.18 0.91
C GLY A 133 10.45 11.24 0.02
N GLU A 134 11.45 10.59 0.60
CA GLU A 134 12.28 9.61 -0.10
C GLU A 134 11.90 8.19 0.33
N PHE A 135 11.35 7.42 -0.59
CA PHE A 135 10.86 6.07 -0.34
C PHE A 135 11.53 5.05 -1.28
N ASP A 136 11.68 3.82 -0.81
CA ASP A 136 12.27 2.71 -1.58
C ASP A 136 13.71 2.99 -2.06
N LEU A 137 14.55 3.56 -1.19
CA LEU A 137 15.97 3.80 -1.50
C LEU A 137 16.78 2.49 -1.57
N LYS A 138 16.36 1.44 -0.87
CA LYS A 138 17.01 0.12 -0.81
C LYS A 138 16.11 -1.00 -1.33
N THR A 139 14.81 -0.76 -1.42
CA THR A 139 13.81 -1.72 -1.87
C THR A 139 13.19 -1.28 -3.18
N SER A 140 12.27 -2.08 -3.72
CA SER A 140 11.38 -1.73 -4.80
C SER A 140 9.96 -2.21 -4.48
N SER A 141 8.96 -1.60 -5.12
CA SER A 141 7.55 -1.91 -4.90
C SER A 141 6.86 -2.25 -6.22
N TRP A 142 6.17 -3.39 -6.26
CA TRP A 142 5.23 -3.70 -7.33
C TRP A 142 4.14 -2.63 -7.41
N LEU A 143 3.74 -2.26 -8.63
CA LEU A 143 2.68 -1.30 -8.93
C LEU A 143 1.51 -1.99 -9.61
N ALA A 144 0.35 -1.36 -9.55
CA ALA A 144 -0.80 -1.74 -10.38
C ALA A 144 -0.37 -1.72 -11.85
N THR A 145 -0.38 -2.90 -12.47
CA THR A 145 0.11 -3.08 -13.83
C THR A 145 -1.07 -3.05 -14.80
N PRO A 146 -1.01 -2.21 -15.85
CA PRO A 146 -2.00 -2.21 -16.92
C PRO A 146 -2.20 -3.59 -17.55
N GLU A 147 -3.44 -3.90 -17.92
CA GLU A 147 -3.82 -5.24 -18.41
C GLU A 147 -3.06 -5.63 -19.68
N GLU A 148 -2.80 -4.67 -20.58
CA GLU A 148 -2.04 -4.88 -21.80
C GLU A 148 -0.59 -5.33 -21.56
N ILE A 149 0.06 -4.81 -20.52
CA ILE A 149 1.40 -5.23 -20.10
C ILE A 149 1.32 -6.59 -19.42
N ARG A 150 0.31 -6.80 -18.55
CA ARG A 150 0.17 -8.07 -17.85
C ARG A 150 -0.12 -9.24 -18.79
N LYS A 151 -0.93 -9.05 -19.84
CA LYS A 151 -1.20 -10.06 -20.89
C LYS A 151 0.05 -10.50 -21.65
N LEU A 152 1.06 -9.64 -21.73
CA LEU A 152 2.36 -9.97 -22.33
C LEU A 152 3.33 -10.65 -21.34
N GLY A 153 2.86 -10.96 -20.13
CA GLY A 153 3.65 -11.63 -19.08
C GLY A 153 4.46 -10.71 -18.19
N GLY A 154 4.36 -9.37 -18.38
CA GLY A 154 5.06 -8.35 -17.62
C GLY A 154 4.32 -7.90 -16.37
N ALA A 155 5.05 -7.23 -15.47
CA ALA A 155 4.52 -6.46 -14.35
C ALA A 155 5.43 -5.27 -14.04
N LEU A 156 4.83 -4.16 -13.59
CA LEU A 156 5.54 -2.93 -13.26
C LEU A 156 5.98 -2.92 -11.80
N PHE A 157 7.14 -2.34 -11.56
CA PHE A 157 7.63 -2.01 -10.24
C PHE A 157 8.42 -0.70 -10.27
N ALA A 158 8.58 -0.07 -9.11
CA ALA A 158 9.27 1.21 -8.98
C ALA A 158 10.23 1.22 -7.79
N ASP A 159 11.19 2.12 -7.86
CA ASP A 159 12.09 2.47 -6.77
C ASP A 159 12.61 3.92 -6.90
N ARG A 160 13.39 4.36 -5.91
CA ARG A 160 14.13 5.62 -5.98
C ARG A 160 15.62 5.34 -5.88
N ARG A 161 16.37 5.73 -6.90
CA ARG A 161 17.83 5.62 -6.96
C ARG A 161 18.44 6.90 -7.51
N TYR A 162 19.63 7.26 -7.03
CA TYR A 162 20.36 8.44 -7.52
C TYR A 162 19.53 9.74 -7.49
N GLY A 163 18.66 9.90 -6.48
CA GLY A 163 17.78 11.06 -6.35
C GLY A 163 16.59 11.10 -7.33
N ARG A 164 16.35 10.02 -8.11
CA ARG A 164 15.26 9.92 -9.10
C ARG A 164 14.36 8.73 -8.84
N VAL A 165 13.11 8.88 -9.22
CA VAL A 165 12.13 7.80 -9.27
C VAL A 165 12.26 7.11 -10.61
N PHE A 166 12.29 5.77 -10.58
CA PHE A 166 12.32 4.93 -11.76
C PHE A 166 11.14 3.98 -11.74
N ILE A 167 10.48 3.83 -12.88
CA ILE A 167 9.48 2.81 -13.12
C ILE A 167 10.07 1.80 -14.10
N TYR A 168 10.05 0.53 -13.70
CA TYR A 168 10.61 -0.58 -14.45
C TYR A 168 9.57 -1.65 -14.72
N HIS A 169 9.98 -2.62 -15.49
CA HIS A 169 9.22 -3.85 -15.73
C HIS A 169 10.04 -5.10 -15.44
N ASN A 170 9.35 -6.18 -15.16
CA ASN A 170 9.94 -7.51 -15.11
C ASN A 170 8.89 -8.55 -15.48
N GLY A 171 9.29 -9.80 -15.75
CA GLY A 171 8.32 -10.89 -15.83
C GLY A 171 7.55 -11.00 -14.51
N ALA A 172 6.23 -11.16 -14.58
CA ALA A 172 5.38 -11.18 -13.39
C ALA A 172 5.74 -12.29 -12.39
N GLN A 173 6.36 -13.39 -12.85
CA GLN A 173 6.83 -14.51 -12.05
C GLN A 173 8.12 -14.22 -11.28
N SER A 174 8.82 -13.11 -11.57
CA SER A 174 10.05 -12.76 -10.86
C SER A 174 9.76 -12.30 -9.44
N TYR A 175 10.67 -12.57 -8.50
CA TYR A 175 10.64 -12.01 -7.17
C TYR A 175 12.05 -11.83 -6.61
N TYR A 176 12.21 -10.87 -5.71
CA TYR A 176 13.50 -10.54 -5.09
C TYR A 176 13.27 -10.24 -3.62
N ALA A 177 14.26 -10.52 -2.77
CA ALA A 177 14.18 -10.29 -1.33
C ALA A 177 13.87 -8.82 -0.96
N ALA A 178 14.33 -7.88 -1.79
CA ALA A 178 14.09 -6.45 -1.60
C ALA A 178 12.87 -5.91 -2.35
N ARG A 179 12.11 -6.76 -3.07
CA ARG A 179 10.90 -6.32 -3.76
C ARG A 179 9.66 -6.73 -3.00
N GLY A 180 8.84 -5.75 -2.66
CA GLY A 180 7.52 -5.92 -2.06
C GLY A 180 6.47 -5.12 -2.82
N PHE A 181 5.53 -4.52 -2.08
CA PHE A 181 4.53 -3.59 -2.61
C PHE A 181 4.06 -2.64 -1.52
N ARG A 182 3.47 -1.53 -1.94
CA ARG A 182 2.77 -0.57 -1.09
C ARG A 182 1.29 -0.59 -1.41
N CYS A 183 0.48 -0.36 -0.38
CA CYS A 183 -0.97 -0.27 -0.52
C CYS A 183 -1.44 1.18 -0.55
N CYS A 184 -2.59 1.38 -1.18
CA CYS A 184 -3.44 2.53 -0.94
C CYS A 184 -4.85 2.09 -0.53
N LEU A 185 -5.55 2.99 0.16
CA LEU A 185 -6.92 2.80 0.63
C LEU A 185 -7.67 4.13 0.53
N ARG A 186 -8.88 4.09 -0.03
CA ARG A 186 -9.83 5.21 -0.01
C ARG A 186 -10.86 5.00 1.09
N VAL A 187 -11.12 6.08 1.84
CA VAL A 187 -12.03 6.09 2.99
C VAL A 187 -13.05 7.20 2.85
#